data_c73655d02e9af6cf8a56e96e3a02ac13
#
_entry.id   c73655d02e9af6cf8a56e96e3a02ac13
#
_cell.length_a   1.000
_cell.length_b   1.000
_cell.length_c   1.000
_cell.angle_alpha   90.00
_cell.angle_beta   90.00
_cell.angle_gamma   90.00
#
_symmetry.space_group_name_H-M   'P 1'
#
loop_
_entity.id
_entity.type
_entity.pdbx_description
1 polymer ?
#
loop_
_entity_poly.entity_id
_entity_poly.type
_entity_poly.pdbx_seq_one_letter_code
_entity_poly.pdbx_strand_id
1 'polypeptide(L)'
;ACIGVYQLLRGRSFWKAFFSLVGIGLLSFVPYLAWVYVAYRQGGQPFLDLVLEENTGRFMGKMSYESHENPIWYNFLTLIWGWIPWTLVLVISLFGLKWKNMRCLPEGETLLLRLKKGWTAFRNQSPVQLFTWLVILIIFVFYCIPKSKRSVYLLPIYPFMAVLIAEYLLALVQKGARVFRICAIIFASLGLLLTLVFVVV
;
A
#
# COMPACT_ATOMS: atom_id res chain seq x y z
N ALA A 1 6.98 3.35 11.53
CA ALA A 1 5.58 3.78 11.71
C ALA A 1 4.63 2.58 11.78
N CYS A 2 4.55 1.68 10.78
CA CYS A 2 3.57 0.58 10.71
C CYS A 2 3.59 -0.34 11.95
N ILE A 3 4.79 -0.78 12.36
CA ILE A 3 4.96 -1.66 13.55
C ILE A 3 4.48 -0.95 14.82
N GLY A 4 4.76 0.35 14.97
CA GLY A 4 4.33 1.11 16.14
C GLY A 4 2.82 1.23 16.24
N VAL A 5 2.17 1.61 15.14
CA VAL A 5 0.71 1.70 15.08
C VAL A 5 0.07 0.33 15.35
N TYR A 6 0.62 -0.75 14.78
CA TYR A 6 0.16 -2.11 15.04
C TYR A 6 0.25 -2.49 16.52
N GLN A 7 1.38 -2.22 17.17
CA GLN A 7 1.58 -2.52 18.59
C GLN A 7 0.60 -1.75 19.48
N LEU A 8 0.34 -0.47 19.17
CA LEU A 8 -0.63 0.34 19.90
C LEU A 8 -2.05 -0.19 19.74
N LEU A 9 -2.45 -0.57 18.54
CA LEU A 9 -3.78 -1.15 18.29
C LEU A 9 -3.99 -2.48 19.02
N ARG A 10 -2.92 -3.24 19.23
CA ARG A 10 -2.93 -4.49 20.01
C ARG A 10 -2.82 -4.27 21.53
N GLY A 11 -2.87 -3.02 22.00
CA GLY A 11 -2.90 -2.69 23.42
C GLY A 11 -1.54 -2.67 24.12
N ARG A 12 -0.43 -2.64 23.36
CA ARG A 12 0.90 -2.43 23.95
C ARG A 12 1.02 -1.01 24.49
N SER A 13 1.67 -0.84 25.66
CA SER A 13 1.91 0.47 26.23
C SER A 13 2.65 1.38 25.24
N PHE A 14 2.15 2.61 25.07
CA PHE A 14 2.74 3.62 24.19
C PHE A 14 4.25 3.79 24.43
N TRP A 15 4.68 3.95 25.67
CA TRP A 15 6.08 4.16 26.01
C TRP A 15 6.97 2.97 25.64
N LYS A 16 6.50 1.74 25.89
CA LYS A 16 7.25 0.53 25.51
C LYS A 16 7.39 0.42 23.99
N ALA A 17 6.33 0.70 23.25
CA ALA A 17 6.37 0.72 21.79
C ALA A 17 7.29 1.83 21.26
N PHE A 18 7.20 3.05 21.83
CA PHE A 18 7.99 4.20 21.43
C PHE A 18 9.50 3.95 21.62
N PHE A 19 9.94 3.61 22.84
CA PHE A 19 11.38 3.37 23.10
C PHE A 19 11.94 2.20 22.31
N SER A 20 11.17 1.12 22.14
CA SER A 20 11.57 -0.01 21.27
C SER A 20 11.78 0.43 19.83
N LEU A 21 10.87 1.25 19.28
CA LEU A 21 10.97 1.74 17.90
C LEU A 21 12.08 2.75 17.70
N VAL A 22 12.28 3.64 18.69
CA VAL A 22 13.41 4.59 18.67
C VAL A 22 14.74 3.84 18.69
N GLY A 23 14.88 2.84 19.56
CA GLY A 23 16.09 2.03 19.63
C GLY A 23 16.39 1.28 18.32
N ILE A 24 15.38 0.61 17.74
CA ILE A 24 15.52 -0.06 16.44
C ILE A 24 15.80 0.95 15.33
N GLY A 25 15.11 2.10 15.35
CA GLY A 25 15.32 3.19 14.39
C GLY A 25 16.74 3.70 14.41
N LEU A 26 17.26 4.05 15.58
CA LEU A 26 18.66 4.52 15.75
C LEU A 26 19.65 3.47 15.25
N LEU A 27 19.45 2.20 15.61
CA LEU A 27 20.32 1.12 15.16
C LEU A 27 20.29 0.95 13.64
N SER A 28 19.12 1.06 13.01
CA SER A 28 18.99 0.95 11.55
C SER A 28 19.57 2.15 10.79
N PHE A 29 19.76 3.30 11.44
CA PHE A 29 20.44 4.45 10.84
C PHE A 29 21.97 4.29 10.79
N VAL A 30 22.56 3.42 11.62
CA VAL A 30 24.01 3.26 11.70
C VAL A 30 24.64 2.90 10.33
N PRO A 31 24.15 1.90 9.58
CA PRO A 31 24.70 1.58 8.25
C PRO A 31 24.57 2.75 7.27
N TYR A 32 23.45 3.46 7.30
CA TYR A 32 23.21 4.63 6.45
C TYR A 32 24.19 5.77 6.77
N LEU A 33 24.37 6.11 8.04
CA LEU A 33 25.30 7.14 8.47
C LEU A 33 26.76 6.77 8.16
N ALA A 34 27.13 5.50 8.32
CA ALA A 34 28.45 5.01 7.95
C ALA A 34 28.69 5.19 6.44
N TRP A 35 27.71 4.84 5.61
CA TRP A 35 27.79 5.03 4.15
C TRP A 35 27.89 6.51 3.80
N VAL A 36 27.05 7.38 4.37
CA VAL A 36 27.10 8.84 4.13
C VAL A 36 28.47 9.40 4.53
N TYR A 37 29.02 8.97 5.67
CA TYR A 37 30.34 9.42 6.12
C TYR A 37 31.47 9.03 5.14
N VAL A 38 31.48 7.78 4.69
CA VAL A 38 32.49 7.30 3.72
C VAL A 38 32.36 8.05 2.39
N ALA A 39 31.14 8.22 1.89
CA ALA A 39 30.90 8.94 0.66
C ALA A 39 31.23 10.44 0.77
N TYR A 40 30.96 11.07 1.93
CA TYR A 40 31.40 12.44 2.21
C TYR A 40 32.93 12.59 2.19
N ARG A 41 33.64 11.61 2.74
CA ARG A 41 35.10 11.62 2.72
C ARG A 41 35.68 11.59 1.30
N GLN A 42 34.94 11.05 0.33
CA GLN A 42 35.34 10.98 -1.08
C GLN A 42 34.83 12.18 -1.90
N GLY A 43 33.58 12.60 -1.68
CA GLY A 43 32.88 13.61 -2.50
C GLY A 43 32.83 15.02 -1.88
N GLY A 44 33.19 15.16 -0.61
CA GLY A 44 33.17 16.45 0.09
C GLY A 44 31.79 17.09 0.25
N GLN A 45 31.76 18.42 0.39
CA GLN A 45 30.55 19.19 0.60
C GLN A 45 29.52 19.05 -0.56
N PRO A 46 29.91 19.04 -1.86
CA PRO A 46 28.96 18.86 -2.97
C PRO A 46 28.13 17.59 -2.88
N PHE A 47 28.71 16.51 -2.33
CA PHE A 47 27.99 15.26 -2.09
C PHE A 47 26.91 15.42 -1.00
N LEU A 48 27.22 16.11 0.11
CA LEU A 48 26.24 16.35 1.15
C LEU A 48 25.07 17.21 0.66
N ASP A 49 25.36 18.24 -0.11
CA ASP A 49 24.35 19.14 -0.69
C ASP A 49 23.41 18.33 -1.60
N LEU A 50 23.95 17.45 -2.43
CA LEU A 50 23.16 16.55 -3.26
C LEU A 50 22.29 15.60 -2.44
N VAL A 51 22.82 14.99 -1.38
CA VAL A 51 22.04 14.08 -0.50
C VAL A 51 20.92 14.84 0.21
N LEU A 52 21.17 16.06 0.67
CA LEU A 52 20.15 16.90 1.31
C LEU A 52 19.09 17.32 0.31
N GLU A 53 19.47 17.72 -0.89
CA GLU A 53 18.54 18.08 -1.95
C GLU A 53 17.66 16.89 -2.36
N GLU A 54 18.24 15.70 -2.56
CA GLU A 54 17.50 14.49 -2.91
C GLU A 54 16.51 14.05 -1.84
N ASN A 55 16.83 14.20 -0.56
CA ASN A 55 15.94 13.75 0.52
C ASN A 55 14.94 14.84 0.95
N THR A 56 15.42 16.03 1.30
CA THR A 56 14.57 17.12 1.82
C THR A 56 13.99 17.98 0.72
N GLY A 57 14.78 18.33 -0.30
CA GLY A 57 14.34 19.12 -1.45
C GLY A 57 13.22 18.43 -2.22
N ARG A 58 13.36 17.13 -2.47
CA ARG A 58 12.34 16.31 -3.13
C ARG A 58 11.03 16.25 -2.33
N PHE A 59 11.13 16.12 -1.00
CA PHE A 59 9.94 16.09 -0.13
C PHE A 59 9.22 17.45 -0.15
N MET A 60 9.96 18.54 -0.11
CA MET A 60 9.42 19.92 -0.10
C MET A 60 9.06 20.45 -1.49
N GLY A 61 9.43 19.76 -2.58
CA GLY A 61 9.29 20.24 -3.94
C GLY A 61 10.22 21.42 -4.27
N LYS A 62 11.39 21.49 -3.60
CA LYS A 62 12.44 22.50 -3.84
C LYS A 62 13.67 21.78 -4.37
N MET A 63 13.68 21.58 -5.68
CA MET A 63 14.81 20.94 -6.37
C MET A 63 15.39 21.90 -7.41
N SER A 64 16.69 21.84 -7.63
CA SER A 64 17.41 22.62 -8.64
C SER A 64 17.17 22.10 -10.07
N TYR A 65 16.61 20.90 -10.22
CA TYR A 65 16.30 20.25 -11.51
C TYR A 65 14.84 19.77 -11.56
N GLU A 66 14.36 19.42 -12.76
CA GLU A 66 12.97 18.97 -12.97
C GLU A 66 12.60 17.85 -12.01
N SER A 67 11.64 18.13 -11.13
CA SER A 67 11.05 17.14 -10.26
C SER A 67 9.78 16.59 -10.91
N HIS A 68 9.53 15.29 -10.73
CA HIS A 68 8.28 14.67 -11.20
C HIS A 68 7.11 15.10 -10.31
N GLU A 69 6.67 16.34 -10.46
CA GLU A 69 5.52 16.87 -9.73
C GLU A 69 4.23 16.28 -10.29
N ASN A 70 3.55 15.54 -9.44
CA ASN A 70 2.30 14.89 -9.80
C ASN A 70 1.23 15.18 -8.73
N PRO A 71 -0.04 15.32 -9.14
CA PRO A 71 -1.14 15.55 -8.20
C PRO A 71 -1.36 14.33 -7.28
N ILE A 72 -2.15 14.52 -6.20
CA ILE A 72 -2.40 13.47 -5.21
C ILE A 72 -3.04 12.23 -5.84
N TRP A 73 -3.92 12.40 -6.82
CA TRP A 73 -4.60 11.29 -7.50
C TRP A 73 -3.67 10.43 -8.37
N TYR A 74 -2.46 10.89 -8.69
CA TYR A 74 -1.46 10.13 -9.45
C TYR A 74 -1.16 8.76 -8.81
N ASN A 75 -0.98 8.72 -7.49
CA ASN A 75 -0.71 7.48 -6.77
C ASN A 75 -1.89 6.49 -6.83
N PHE A 76 -3.13 6.99 -6.86
CA PHE A 76 -4.32 6.14 -7.04
C PHE A 76 -4.33 5.50 -8.43
N LEU A 77 -4.07 6.28 -9.47
CA LEU A 77 -3.98 5.74 -10.83
C LEU A 77 -2.83 4.74 -10.96
N THR A 78 -1.66 5.09 -10.43
CA THR A 78 -0.49 4.20 -10.44
C THR A 78 -0.81 2.86 -9.77
N LEU A 79 -1.53 2.88 -8.65
CA LEU A 79 -1.93 1.67 -7.95
C LEU A 79 -2.90 0.83 -8.78
N ILE A 80 -3.90 1.46 -9.40
CA ILE A 80 -4.89 0.80 -10.25
C ILE A 80 -4.23 0.14 -11.46
N TRP A 81 -3.38 0.88 -12.19
CA TRP A 81 -2.70 0.39 -13.37
C TRP A 81 -1.60 -0.62 -13.06
N GLY A 82 -0.77 -0.31 -12.08
CA GLY A 82 0.36 -1.16 -11.68
C GLY A 82 -0.06 -2.49 -11.07
N TRP A 83 -1.33 -2.62 -10.71
CA TRP A 83 -1.86 -3.86 -10.12
C TRP A 83 -2.76 -4.66 -11.06
N ILE A 84 -2.79 -4.32 -12.34
CA ILE A 84 -3.38 -5.19 -13.35
C ILE A 84 -2.56 -6.51 -13.38
N PRO A 85 -3.21 -7.72 -13.39
CA PRO A 85 -4.63 -7.93 -13.65
C PRO A 85 -5.55 -7.98 -12.42
N TRP A 86 -5.03 -7.84 -11.20
CA TRP A 86 -5.79 -8.04 -9.97
C TRP A 86 -6.87 -6.98 -9.74
N THR A 87 -6.64 -5.73 -10.20
CA THR A 87 -7.67 -4.69 -10.19
C THR A 87 -8.91 -5.09 -10.99
N LEU A 88 -8.75 -5.81 -12.08
CA LEU A 88 -9.89 -6.33 -12.86
C LEU A 88 -10.71 -7.33 -12.04
N VAL A 89 -10.06 -8.21 -11.27
CA VAL A 89 -10.76 -9.14 -10.37
C VAL A 89 -11.62 -8.39 -9.37
N LEU A 90 -11.08 -7.33 -8.75
CA LEU A 90 -11.83 -6.52 -7.80
C LEU A 90 -13.00 -5.81 -8.46
N VAL A 91 -12.80 -5.21 -9.64
CA VAL A 91 -13.86 -4.53 -10.40
C VAL A 91 -14.98 -5.51 -10.78
N ILE A 92 -14.65 -6.68 -11.35
CA ILE A 92 -15.64 -7.70 -11.70
C ILE A 92 -16.40 -8.16 -10.46
N SER A 93 -15.71 -8.30 -9.32
CA SER A 93 -16.34 -8.69 -8.05
C SER A 93 -17.35 -7.67 -7.56
N LEU A 94 -17.11 -6.38 -7.78
CA LEU A 94 -18.06 -5.31 -7.44
C LEU A 94 -19.39 -5.47 -8.19
N PHE A 95 -19.35 -5.88 -9.45
CA PHE A 95 -20.58 -6.17 -10.22
C PHE A 95 -21.32 -7.41 -9.73
N GLY A 96 -20.62 -8.38 -9.12
CA GLY A 96 -21.20 -9.57 -8.52
C GLY A 96 -21.81 -9.34 -7.12
N LEU A 97 -21.56 -8.21 -6.50
CA LEU A 97 -22.12 -7.88 -5.19
C LEU A 97 -23.62 -7.58 -5.28
N LYS A 98 -24.40 -8.15 -4.37
CA LYS A 98 -25.83 -7.81 -4.23
C LYS A 98 -25.96 -6.45 -3.55
N TRP A 99 -25.82 -5.37 -4.29
CA TRP A 99 -25.90 -3.98 -3.82
C TRP A 99 -27.17 -3.67 -3.03
N LYS A 100 -28.25 -4.41 -3.30
CA LYS A 100 -29.55 -4.24 -2.62
C LYS A 100 -29.43 -4.48 -1.11
N ASN A 101 -28.59 -5.43 -0.70
CA ASN A 101 -28.37 -5.74 0.73
C ASN A 101 -27.44 -4.74 1.42
N MET A 102 -26.70 -3.92 0.66
CA MET A 102 -25.79 -2.91 1.21
C MET A 102 -26.48 -1.56 1.47
N ARG A 103 -27.60 -1.28 0.82
CA ARG A 103 -28.31 0.01 0.91
C ARG A 103 -29.30 0.09 2.07
N CYS A 104 -29.76 -1.04 2.60
CA CYS A 104 -30.64 -1.05 3.74
C CYS A 104 -29.84 -0.86 5.03
N LEU A 105 -29.90 0.35 5.59
CA LEU A 105 -29.52 0.56 6.98
C LEU A 105 -30.54 -0.19 7.85
N PRO A 106 -30.11 -1.04 8.80
CA PRO A 106 -31.03 -1.54 9.80
C PRO A 106 -31.69 -0.34 10.51
N GLU A 107 -32.99 -0.37 10.66
CA GLU A 107 -33.72 0.69 11.35
C GLU A 107 -33.11 0.93 12.74
N GLY A 108 -32.70 2.18 13.02
CA GLY A 108 -32.09 2.58 14.30
C GLY A 108 -30.57 2.60 14.38
N GLU A 109 -29.81 2.23 13.34
CA GLU A 109 -28.35 2.37 13.36
C GLU A 109 -27.90 3.78 12.95
N THR A 110 -27.33 4.52 13.89
CA THR A 110 -26.64 5.78 13.62
C THR A 110 -25.30 5.53 12.89
N LEU A 111 -24.91 6.48 12.01
CA LEU A 111 -23.62 6.44 11.30
C LEU A 111 -22.44 6.22 12.26
N LEU A 112 -22.45 6.87 13.43
CA LEU A 112 -21.43 6.72 14.46
C LEU A 112 -21.34 5.29 15.00
N LEU A 113 -22.47 4.62 15.20
CA LEU A 113 -22.49 3.24 15.67
C LEU A 113 -21.88 2.30 14.62
N ARG A 114 -22.15 2.55 13.35
CA ARG A 114 -21.60 1.79 12.23
C ARG A 114 -20.08 1.97 12.09
N LEU A 115 -19.60 3.21 12.22
CA LEU A 115 -18.16 3.49 12.23
C LEU A 115 -17.46 2.81 13.41
N LYS A 116 -18.08 2.82 14.59
CA LYS A 116 -17.55 2.14 15.78
C LYS A 116 -17.50 0.63 15.60
N LYS A 117 -18.56 0.01 15.03
CA LYS A 117 -18.58 -1.41 14.70
C LYS A 117 -17.49 -1.76 13.66
N GLY A 118 -17.37 -0.95 12.60
CA GLY A 118 -16.35 -1.11 11.58
C GLY A 118 -14.93 -1.01 12.15
N TRP A 119 -14.68 -0.03 13.02
CA TRP A 119 -13.41 0.12 13.72
C TRP A 119 -13.09 -1.07 14.63
N THR A 120 -14.07 -1.54 15.39
CA THR A 120 -13.90 -2.73 16.23
C THR A 120 -13.62 -3.98 15.40
N ALA A 121 -14.33 -4.16 14.29
CA ALA A 121 -14.12 -5.27 13.37
C ALA A 121 -12.71 -5.20 12.73
N PHE A 122 -12.27 -4.01 12.31
CA PHE A 122 -10.93 -3.79 11.78
C PHE A 122 -9.84 -4.14 12.81
N ARG A 123 -9.99 -3.66 14.04
CA ARG A 123 -9.03 -3.92 15.13
C ARG A 123 -8.97 -5.39 15.52
N ASN A 124 -10.08 -6.11 15.41
CA ASN A 124 -10.19 -7.52 15.79
C ASN A 124 -9.83 -8.50 14.67
N GLN A 125 -9.34 -8.01 13.53
CA GLN A 125 -8.82 -8.86 12.45
C GLN A 125 -7.63 -9.71 12.92
N SER A 126 -7.29 -10.73 12.13
CA SER A 126 -6.08 -11.53 12.38
C SER A 126 -4.84 -10.64 12.44
N PRO A 127 -3.80 -11.03 13.19
CA PRO A 127 -2.55 -10.26 13.27
C PRO A 127 -1.97 -9.91 11.90
N VAL A 128 -1.99 -10.87 10.98
CA VAL A 128 -1.45 -10.71 9.62
C VAL A 128 -2.28 -9.70 8.82
N GLN A 129 -3.60 -9.86 8.81
CA GLN A 129 -4.50 -8.95 8.08
C GLN A 129 -4.40 -7.52 8.59
N LEU A 130 -4.46 -7.32 9.92
CA LEU A 130 -4.34 -6.00 10.50
C LEU A 130 -3.00 -5.33 10.14
N PHE A 131 -1.89 -6.08 10.26
CA PHE A 131 -0.57 -5.56 9.91
C PHE A 131 -0.48 -5.22 8.42
N THR A 132 -0.98 -6.09 7.55
CA THR A 132 -1.03 -5.89 6.09
C THR A 132 -1.79 -4.60 5.72
N TRP A 133 -2.99 -4.39 6.26
CA TRP A 133 -3.75 -3.17 6.05
C TRP A 133 -3.02 -1.92 6.54
N LEU A 134 -2.39 -1.98 7.71
CA LEU A 134 -1.63 -0.85 8.25
C LEU A 134 -0.43 -0.49 7.37
N VAL A 135 0.29 -1.48 6.87
CA VAL A 135 1.43 -1.23 5.96
C VAL A 135 0.95 -0.55 4.69
N ILE A 136 -0.09 -1.08 4.04
CA ILE A 136 -0.65 -0.51 2.81
C ILE A 136 -1.10 0.94 3.05
N LEU A 137 -1.92 1.17 4.06
CA LEU A 137 -2.50 2.50 4.33
C LEU A 137 -1.43 3.53 4.70
N ILE A 138 -0.51 3.18 5.61
CA ILE A 138 0.50 4.12 6.09
C ILE A 138 1.49 4.48 4.97
N ILE A 139 1.97 3.50 4.21
CA ILE A 139 2.89 3.76 3.11
C ILE A 139 2.19 4.56 2.00
N PHE A 140 0.97 4.19 1.64
CA PHE A 140 0.20 4.90 0.62
C PHE A 140 -0.03 6.37 0.99
N VAL A 141 -0.53 6.64 2.21
CA VAL A 141 -0.77 8.00 2.70
C VAL A 141 0.53 8.78 2.76
N PHE A 142 1.62 8.17 3.27
CA PHE A 142 2.92 8.80 3.33
C PHE A 142 3.40 9.29 1.95
N TYR A 143 3.29 8.46 0.90
CA TYR A 143 3.71 8.85 -0.45
C TYR A 143 2.70 9.73 -1.20
N CYS A 144 1.51 9.96 -0.66
CA CYS A 144 0.60 11.00 -1.17
C CYS A 144 1.00 12.42 -0.76
N ILE A 145 1.78 12.58 0.33
CA ILE A 145 2.15 13.89 0.89
C ILE A 145 3.18 14.64 0.01
N PRO A 146 4.31 14.04 -0.42
CA PRO A 146 5.33 14.72 -1.20
C PRO A 146 4.80 15.24 -2.55
N LYS A 147 5.31 16.37 -3.01
CA LYS A 147 4.98 16.90 -4.35
C LYS A 147 5.55 16.02 -5.47
N SER A 148 6.81 15.61 -5.33
CA SER A 148 7.46 14.70 -6.27
C SER A 148 6.98 13.27 -6.05
N LYS A 149 6.33 12.67 -7.06
CA LYS A 149 5.76 11.32 -7.01
C LYS A 149 6.26 10.49 -8.18
N ARG A 150 6.71 9.26 -7.86
CA ARG A 150 7.11 8.26 -8.86
C ARG A 150 6.37 6.94 -8.57
N SER A 151 6.04 6.22 -9.62
CA SER A 151 5.33 4.92 -9.52
C SER A 151 6.08 3.90 -8.65
N VAL A 152 7.41 3.92 -8.70
CA VAL A 152 8.29 3.02 -7.94
C VAL A 152 8.15 3.15 -6.42
N TYR A 153 7.67 4.29 -5.91
CA TYR A 153 7.51 4.49 -4.47
C TYR A 153 6.43 3.61 -3.84
N LEU A 154 5.51 3.11 -4.66
CA LEU A 154 4.44 2.20 -4.22
C LEU A 154 4.85 0.72 -4.25
N LEU A 155 6.04 0.38 -4.79
CA LEU A 155 6.51 -1.02 -4.85
C LEU A 155 6.44 -1.75 -3.49
N PRO A 156 6.80 -1.13 -2.34
CA PRO A 156 6.71 -1.80 -1.05
C PRO A 156 5.29 -2.24 -0.64
N ILE A 157 4.24 -1.69 -1.26
CA ILE A 157 2.84 -2.03 -0.96
C ILE A 157 2.43 -3.34 -1.65
N TYR A 158 2.97 -3.64 -2.83
CA TYR A 158 2.51 -4.77 -3.66
C TYR A 158 2.57 -6.14 -3.00
N PRO A 159 3.62 -6.53 -2.24
CA PRO A 159 3.62 -7.80 -1.53
C PRO A 159 2.45 -7.95 -0.55
N PHE A 160 2.12 -6.86 0.14
CA PHE A 160 1.01 -6.83 1.09
C PHE A 160 -0.35 -6.87 0.40
N MET A 161 -0.48 -6.20 -0.73
CA MET A 161 -1.67 -6.30 -1.57
C MET A 161 -1.86 -7.72 -2.12
N ALA A 162 -0.76 -8.40 -2.48
CA ALA A 162 -0.82 -9.79 -2.94
C ALA A 162 -1.36 -10.74 -1.85
N VAL A 163 -1.02 -10.52 -0.58
CA VAL A 163 -1.60 -11.28 0.55
C VAL A 163 -3.11 -11.07 0.62
N LEU A 164 -3.59 -9.83 0.54
CA LEU A 164 -5.03 -9.53 0.59
C LEU A 164 -5.80 -10.13 -0.59
N ILE A 165 -5.24 -10.07 -1.80
CA ILE A 165 -5.91 -10.67 -2.97
C ILE A 165 -5.93 -12.19 -2.88
N ALA A 166 -4.87 -12.81 -2.37
CA ALA A 166 -4.82 -14.25 -2.17
C ALA A 166 -5.92 -14.72 -1.19
N GLU A 167 -6.07 -14.04 -0.05
CA GLU A 167 -7.15 -14.30 0.91
C GLU A 167 -8.54 -14.10 0.28
N TYR A 168 -8.69 -13.05 -0.52
CA TYR A 168 -9.92 -12.76 -1.22
C TYR A 168 -10.27 -13.84 -2.25
N LEU A 169 -9.30 -14.27 -3.07
CA LEU A 169 -9.48 -15.35 -4.04
C LEU A 169 -9.85 -16.67 -3.38
N LEU A 170 -9.17 -17.03 -2.27
CA LEU A 170 -9.51 -18.22 -1.49
C LEU A 170 -10.96 -18.16 -0.99
N ALA A 171 -11.39 -17.02 -0.49
CA ALA A 171 -12.78 -16.84 -0.05
C ALA A 171 -13.79 -16.96 -1.20
N LEU A 172 -13.44 -16.49 -2.42
CA LEU A 172 -14.27 -16.67 -3.62
C LEU A 172 -14.36 -18.13 -4.05
N VAL A 173 -13.24 -18.86 -4.03
CA VAL A 173 -13.21 -20.29 -4.35
C VAL A 173 -14.07 -21.09 -3.37
N GLN A 174 -13.88 -20.87 -2.05
CA GLN A 174 -14.64 -21.57 -1.02
C GLN A 174 -16.15 -21.33 -1.10
N LYS A 175 -16.56 -20.14 -1.50
CA LYS A 175 -17.98 -19.81 -1.70
C LYS A 175 -18.55 -20.30 -3.01
N GLY A 176 -17.74 -20.98 -3.85
CA GLY A 176 -18.15 -21.43 -5.19
C GLY A 176 -18.63 -20.26 -6.08
N ALA A 177 -18.06 -19.07 -5.86
CA ALA A 177 -18.60 -17.86 -6.45
C ALA A 177 -18.46 -17.86 -7.99
N ARG A 178 -19.58 -17.58 -8.68
CA ARG A 178 -19.61 -17.41 -10.13
C ARG A 178 -18.58 -16.38 -10.63
N VAL A 179 -18.27 -15.38 -9.81
CA VAL A 179 -17.23 -14.38 -10.04
C VAL A 179 -15.85 -15.00 -10.28
N PHE A 180 -15.45 -15.98 -9.48
CA PHE A 180 -14.16 -16.65 -9.66
C PHE A 180 -14.06 -17.32 -11.04
N ARG A 181 -15.12 -18.02 -11.46
CA ARG A 181 -15.18 -18.67 -12.78
C ARG A 181 -15.08 -17.67 -13.92
N ILE A 182 -15.78 -16.54 -13.83
CA ILE A 182 -15.72 -15.46 -14.83
C ILE A 182 -14.30 -14.88 -14.90
N CYS A 183 -13.68 -14.57 -13.76
CA CYS A 183 -12.31 -14.09 -13.74
C CYS A 183 -11.33 -15.08 -14.36
N ALA A 184 -11.45 -16.37 -14.02
CA ALA A 184 -10.60 -17.42 -14.57
C ALA A 184 -10.71 -17.52 -16.11
N ILE A 185 -11.94 -17.44 -16.65
CA ILE A 185 -12.17 -17.44 -18.12
C ILE A 185 -11.52 -16.20 -18.77
N ILE A 186 -11.71 -15.00 -18.18
CA ILE A 186 -11.14 -13.76 -18.72
C ILE A 186 -9.60 -13.84 -18.73
N PHE A 187 -8.98 -14.28 -17.64
CA PHE A 187 -7.52 -14.40 -17.58
C PHE A 187 -6.98 -15.46 -18.53
N ALA A 188 -7.65 -16.59 -18.64
CA ALA A 188 -7.27 -17.63 -19.61
C ALA A 188 -7.37 -17.13 -21.06
N SER A 189 -8.44 -16.40 -21.40
CA SER A 189 -8.61 -15.84 -22.76
C SER A 189 -7.58 -14.74 -23.07
N LEU A 190 -7.26 -13.86 -22.10
CA LEU A 190 -6.20 -12.85 -22.25
C LEU A 190 -4.83 -13.50 -22.42
N GLY A 191 -4.53 -14.51 -21.60
CA GLY A 191 -3.29 -15.27 -21.72
C GLY A 191 -3.13 -15.95 -23.08
N LEU A 192 -4.19 -16.58 -23.56
CA LEU A 192 -4.21 -17.20 -24.89
C LEU A 192 -3.97 -16.15 -25.99
N LEU A 193 -4.66 -15.02 -25.91
CA LEU A 193 -4.53 -13.94 -26.90
C LEU A 193 -3.10 -13.38 -26.93
N LEU A 194 -2.50 -13.13 -25.77
CA LEU A 194 -1.11 -12.68 -25.65
C LEU A 194 -0.14 -13.71 -26.23
N THR A 195 -0.35 -15.01 -25.95
CA THR A 195 0.47 -16.08 -26.52
C THR A 195 0.38 -16.12 -28.04
N LEU A 196 -0.84 -15.99 -28.59
CA LEU A 196 -1.04 -15.96 -30.06
C LEU A 196 -0.34 -14.74 -30.69
N VAL A 197 -0.44 -13.56 -30.07
CA VAL A 197 0.27 -12.36 -30.56
C VAL A 197 1.79 -12.58 -30.55
N PHE A 198 2.35 -13.19 -29.50
CA PHE A 198 3.79 -13.46 -29.39
C PHE A 198 4.28 -14.53 -30.39
N VAL A 199 3.41 -15.45 -30.82
CA VAL A 199 3.77 -16.49 -31.79
C VAL A 199 3.70 -15.98 -33.24
N VAL A 200 2.86 -14.95 -33.48
CA VAL A 200 2.65 -14.39 -34.82
C VAL A 200 3.59 -13.23 -35.14
N VAL A 201 4.15 -12.57 -34.13
CA VAL A 201 5.14 -11.47 -34.24
C VAL A 201 6.57 -12.02 -34.12
#